data_81d09bde902ade2978a158e34464aa3d
#
_entry.id   81d09bde902ade2978a158e34464aa3d
#
_cell.length_a   1.000
_cell.length_b   1.000
_cell.length_c   1.000
_cell.angle_alpha   90.00
_cell.angle_beta   90.00
_cell.angle_gamma   90.00
#
_symmetry.space_group_name_H-M   'P 1'
#
loop_
_entity.id
_entity.type
_entity.pdbx_description
1 polymer ?
#
loop_
_entity_poly.entity_id
_entity_poly.type
_entity_poly.pdbx_seq_one_letter_code
_entity_poly.pdbx_strand_id
1 'polypeptide(L)'
;MGVISSSEWDQFLEKHPHAHILQSRLWGEFKANFGWKPVFIQSGASGAQILFRRLPFGFSIGYIPKGPIGLFRTELLDEITKQCQVEKAIVLYVEPDSWEEEFGSNCVLNSEFETSNISIQPHRTVLISLEGDEEVWLEKMKQKTRYNIHLAEKKEITVELSSDIEVFIRLIKVTGERDQFGVHDANYYRLVYEKFSIDNSCELLIAKFHETPVAALMVFFRGKRAWYFYGASSDEMRNRMPTYLLQWEAMQLAAKRGCTEYDLWGVPDYDEVFLEKNFISRDDGLWRVYRFKRGFGGKIIRSAGVFQKIFNPPLFKLYQMAYKFQKSSHA
;
A
#
# COMPACT_ATOMS: atom_id res chain seq x y z
N MET A 1 -19.56 -11.72 -20.28
CA MET A 1 -18.41 -11.14 -19.61
C MET A 1 -18.80 -9.73 -19.25
N GLY A 2 -18.40 -9.21 -18.10
CA GLY A 2 -18.87 -7.93 -17.58
C GLY A 2 -18.73 -7.84 -16.09
N VAL A 3 -19.69 -7.20 -15.43
CA VAL A 3 -19.77 -7.12 -13.96
C VAL A 3 -20.09 -8.51 -13.40
N ILE A 4 -19.32 -8.92 -12.39
CA ILE A 4 -19.45 -10.19 -11.70
C ILE A 4 -19.69 -9.97 -10.20
N SER A 5 -20.17 -10.99 -9.51
CA SER A 5 -20.38 -10.97 -8.05
C SER A 5 -19.05 -11.00 -7.28
N SER A 6 -19.09 -10.69 -6.00
CA SER A 6 -17.93 -10.77 -5.11
C SER A 6 -17.37 -12.19 -4.97
N SER A 7 -18.24 -13.21 -4.98
CA SER A 7 -17.83 -14.61 -4.92
C SER A 7 -17.15 -15.09 -6.23
N GLU A 8 -17.67 -14.66 -7.39
CA GLU A 8 -17.02 -14.94 -8.68
C GLU A 8 -15.66 -14.21 -8.78
N TRP A 9 -15.54 -13.02 -8.16
CA TRP A 9 -14.27 -12.31 -8.08
C TRP A 9 -13.25 -13.07 -7.23
N ASP A 10 -13.63 -13.66 -6.11
CA ASP A 10 -12.74 -14.49 -5.31
C ASP A 10 -12.24 -15.70 -6.11
N GLN A 11 -13.14 -16.40 -6.84
CA GLN A 11 -12.76 -17.51 -7.72
C GLN A 11 -11.81 -17.08 -8.87
N PHE A 12 -12.01 -15.87 -9.40
CA PHE A 12 -11.08 -15.28 -10.37
C PHE A 12 -9.72 -15.03 -9.73
N LEU A 13 -9.68 -14.49 -8.51
CA LEU A 13 -8.46 -14.19 -7.77
C LEU A 13 -7.67 -15.44 -7.35
N GLU A 14 -8.31 -16.58 -7.13
CA GLU A 14 -7.63 -17.87 -6.86
C GLU A 14 -6.72 -18.28 -8.02
N LYS A 15 -7.13 -17.97 -9.26
CA LYS A 15 -6.34 -18.21 -10.48
C LYS A 15 -5.24 -17.16 -10.71
N HIS A 16 -5.24 -16.08 -9.89
CA HIS A 16 -4.30 -14.97 -9.99
C HIS A 16 -3.65 -14.69 -8.62
N PRO A 17 -2.85 -15.62 -8.08
CA PRO A 17 -2.26 -15.49 -6.75
C PRO A 17 -1.31 -14.28 -6.62
N HIS A 18 -0.76 -13.79 -7.73
CA HIS A 18 0.13 -12.63 -7.77
C HIS A 18 -0.60 -11.28 -7.81
N ALA A 19 -1.94 -11.28 -7.91
CA ALA A 19 -2.71 -10.05 -7.88
C ALA A 19 -2.43 -9.26 -6.60
N HIS A 20 -2.29 -7.94 -6.73
CA HIS A 20 -2.02 -7.08 -5.58
C HIS A 20 -3.18 -7.13 -4.56
N ILE A 21 -2.87 -7.05 -3.28
CA ILE A 21 -3.88 -7.11 -2.21
C ILE A 21 -4.94 -6.01 -2.31
N LEU A 22 -4.61 -4.85 -2.90
CA LEU A 22 -5.57 -3.76 -3.16
C LEU A 22 -6.61 -4.12 -4.25
N GLN A 23 -6.44 -5.23 -4.97
CA GLN A 23 -7.43 -5.81 -5.87
C GLN A 23 -8.27 -6.91 -5.20
N SER A 24 -8.03 -7.23 -3.92
CA SER A 24 -8.84 -8.22 -3.20
C SER A 24 -10.27 -7.71 -2.94
N ARG A 25 -11.22 -8.63 -2.86
CA ARG A 25 -12.59 -8.34 -2.42
C ARG A 25 -12.60 -7.64 -1.06
N LEU A 26 -11.78 -8.11 -0.13
CA LEU A 26 -11.66 -7.54 1.22
C LEU A 26 -11.28 -6.06 1.19
N TRP A 27 -10.40 -5.65 0.27
CA TRP A 27 -10.06 -4.24 0.10
C TRP A 27 -11.25 -3.42 -0.36
N GLY A 28 -12.01 -3.93 -1.34
CA GLY A 28 -13.24 -3.27 -1.81
C GLY A 28 -14.28 -3.11 -0.70
N GLU A 29 -14.55 -4.17 0.04
CA GLU A 29 -15.48 -4.16 1.17
C GLU A 29 -15.01 -3.24 2.31
N PHE A 30 -13.70 -3.23 2.58
CA PHE A 30 -13.11 -2.29 3.52
C PHE A 30 -13.33 -0.84 3.07
N LYS A 31 -13.05 -0.53 1.81
CA LYS A 31 -13.23 0.81 1.24
C LYS A 31 -14.70 1.23 1.15
N ALA A 32 -15.63 0.28 1.09
CA ALA A 32 -17.07 0.57 1.10
C ALA A 32 -17.52 1.26 2.40
N ASN A 33 -16.88 0.98 3.54
CA ASN A 33 -17.17 1.67 4.80
C ASN A 33 -16.77 3.17 4.78
N PHE A 34 -16.00 3.57 3.78
CA PHE A 34 -15.50 4.95 3.60
C PHE A 34 -16.06 5.62 2.35
N GLY A 35 -17.25 5.19 1.90
CA GLY A 35 -17.99 5.81 0.81
C GLY A 35 -17.52 5.43 -0.60
N TRP A 36 -16.78 4.34 -0.74
CA TRP A 36 -16.46 3.75 -2.02
C TRP A 36 -17.40 2.59 -2.35
N LYS A 37 -17.79 2.45 -3.61
CA LYS A 37 -18.57 1.32 -4.12
C LYS A 37 -17.64 0.43 -4.95
N PRO A 38 -17.29 -0.78 -4.48
CA PRO A 38 -16.52 -1.71 -5.29
C PRO A 38 -17.40 -2.31 -6.40
N VAL A 39 -16.84 -2.45 -7.58
CA VAL A 39 -17.43 -3.16 -8.72
C VAL A 39 -16.35 -4.05 -9.30
N PHE A 40 -16.68 -5.31 -9.55
CA PHE A 40 -15.76 -6.31 -10.09
C PHE A 40 -16.12 -6.60 -11.54
N ILE A 41 -15.13 -6.51 -12.43
CA ILE A 41 -15.28 -6.74 -13.87
C ILE A 41 -14.33 -7.85 -14.27
N GLN A 42 -14.84 -8.82 -15.04
CA GLN A 42 -14.04 -9.87 -15.65
C GLN A 42 -14.28 -9.95 -17.14
N SER A 43 -13.20 -10.07 -17.91
CA SER A 43 -13.20 -10.36 -19.34
C SER A 43 -12.13 -11.41 -19.65
N GLY A 44 -12.55 -12.68 -19.83
CA GLY A 44 -11.66 -13.80 -20.00
C GLY A 44 -10.76 -14.04 -18.78
N ALA A 45 -9.44 -14.07 -19.02
CA ALA A 45 -8.42 -14.21 -17.98
C ALA A 45 -7.97 -12.87 -17.38
N SER A 46 -8.64 -11.77 -17.68
CA SER A 46 -8.31 -10.44 -17.16
C SER A 46 -9.48 -9.87 -16.37
N GLY A 47 -9.20 -8.98 -15.41
CA GLY A 47 -10.24 -8.37 -14.62
C GLY A 47 -9.74 -7.17 -13.82
N ALA A 48 -10.70 -6.40 -13.26
CA ALA A 48 -10.39 -5.26 -12.42
C ALA A 48 -11.44 -5.08 -11.33
N GLN A 49 -10.99 -4.79 -10.12
CA GLN A 49 -11.81 -4.16 -9.10
C GLN A 49 -11.76 -2.64 -9.32
N ILE A 50 -12.91 -2.02 -9.52
CA ILE A 50 -13.05 -0.56 -9.62
C ILE A 50 -13.72 -0.07 -8.35
N LEU A 51 -13.15 0.94 -7.73
CA LEU A 51 -13.73 1.65 -6.61
C LEU A 51 -14.37 2.95 -7.13
N PHE A 52 -15.69 3.07 -7.04
CA PHE A 52 -16.41 4.29 -7.40
C PHE A 52 -16.72 5.12 -6.15
N ARG A 53 -16.40 6.40 -6.19
CA ARG A 53 -16.78 7.35 -5.14
C ARG A 53 -17.77 8.35 -5.69
N ARG A 54 -18.94 8.47 -5.05
CA ARG A 54 -19.98 9.40 -5.45
C ARG A 54 -19.57 10.85 -5.23
N LEU A 55 -19.94 11.68 -6.18
CA LEU A 55 -19.84 13.12 -6.16
C LEU A 55 -21.25 13.72 -6.10
N PRO A 56 -21.40 15.04 -5.84
CA PRO A 56 -22.67 15.74 -5.97
C PRO A 56 -23.32 15.53 -7.34
N PHE A 57 -24.65 15.67 -7.38
CA PHE A 57 -25.48 15.53 -8.59
C PHE A 57 -25.45 14.13 -9.24
N GLY A 58 -25.06 13.09 -8.49
CA GLY A 58 -25.08 11.71 -8.95
C GLY A 58 -23.91 11.31 -9.86
N PHE A 59 -22.90 12.15 -10.01
CA PHE A 59 -21.63 11.81 -10.67
C PHE A 59 -20.75 10.98 -9.76
N SER A 60 -19.67 10.42 -10.32
CA SER A 60 -18.67 9.68 -9.56
C SER A 60 -17.26 9.89 -10.11
N ILE A 61 -16.27 9.43 -9.35
CA ILE A 61 -14.92 9.13 -9.83
C ILE A 61 -14.68 7.62 -9.70
N GLY A 62 -13.98 7.03 -10.67
CA GLY A 62 -13.54 5.64 -10.62
C GLY A 62 -12.06 5.54 -10.29
N TYR A 63 -11.68 4.47 -9.59
CA TYR A 63 -10.28 4.18 -9.25
C TYR A 63 -9.99 2.69 -9.30
N ILE A 64 -8.97 2.29 -10.03
CA ILE A 64 -8.44 0.92 -10.08
C ILE A 64 -7.08 0.90 -9.37
N PRO A 65 -7.01 0.50 -8.09
CA PRO A 65 -5.76 0.43 -7.34
C PRO A 65 -4.96 -0.81 -7.73
N LYS A 66 -3.72 -0.67 -8.16
CA LYS A 66 -2.81 -1.79 -8.45
C LYS A 66 -3.45 -2.86 -9.33
N GLY A 67 -4.06 -2.40 -10.41
CA GLY A 67 -4.74 -3.20 -11.42
C GLY A 67 -4.74 -2.51 -12.78
N PRO A 68 -5.33 -3.17 -13.79
CA PRO A 68 -6.06 -4.43 -13.77
C PRO A 68 -5.16 -5.66 -13.56
N ILE A 69 -5.81 -6.82 -13.32
CA ILE A 69 -5.17 -8.12 -13.22
C ILE A 69 -5.18 -8.79 -14.60
N GLY A 70 -4.08 -9.45 -14.94
CA GLY A 70 -3.90 -10.04 -16.27
C GLY A 70 -3.55 -9.00 -17.34
N LEU A 71 -3.75 -9.34 -18.61
CA LEU A 71 -3.45 -8.44 -19.71
C LEU A 71 -4.53 -7.37 -19.85
N PHE A 72 -4.13 -6.11 -19.91
CA PHE A 72 -5.04 -5.00 -20.18
C PHE A 72 -5.39 -4.98 -21.67
N ARG A 73 -6.44 -5.70 -22.05
CA ARG A 73 -6.93 -5.83 -23.41
C ARG A 73 -8.11 -4.91 -23.68
N THR A 74 -8.37 -4.65 -24.96
CA THR A 74 -9.48 -3.78 -25.42
C THR A 74 -10.83 -4.24 -24.86
N GLU A 75 -11.09 -5.56 -24.82
CA GLU A 75 -12.37 -6.11 -24.36
C GLU A 75 -12.61 -5.81 -22.87
N LEU A 76 -11.56 -5.84 -22.05
CA LEU A 76 -11.66 -5.46 -20.63
C LEU A 76 -11.89 -3.95 -20.50
N LEU A 77 -11.19 -3.15 -21.31
CA LEU A 77 -11.32 -1.70 -21.31
C LEU A 77 -12.73 -1.24 -21.72
N ASP A 78 -13.35 -1.91 -22.70
CA ASP A 78 -14.73 -1.66 -23.10
C ASP A 78 -15.71 -1.89 -21.96
N GLU A 79 -15.57 -3.01 -21.24
CA GLU A 79 -16.41 -3.32 -20.08
C GLU A 79 -16.20 -2.31 -18.93
N ILE A 80 -14.95 -1.94 -18.65
CA ILE A 80 -14.62 -0.89 -17.67
C ILE A 80 -15.26 0.44 -18.10
N THR A 81 -15.15 0.82 -19.37
CA THR A 81 -15.71 2.07 -19.92
C THR A 81 -17.24 2.08 -19.81
N LYS A 82 -17.91 0.99 -20.17
CA LYS A 82 -19.37 0.85 -20.00
C LYS A 82 -19.77 1.02 -18.53
N GLN A 83 -19.04 0.39 -17.61
CA GLN A 83 -19.34 0.53 -16.18
C GLN A 83 -19.10 1.95 -15.67
N CYS A 84 -18.06 2.64 -16.13
CA CYS A 84 -17.85 4.05 -15.84
C CYS A 84 -19.01 4.93 -16.31
N GLN A 85 -19.61 4.63 -17.47
CA GLN A 85 -20.80 5.34 -17.96
C GLN A 85 -22.03 5.07 -17.08
N VAL A 86 -22.26 3.81 -16.66
CA VAL A 86 -23.36 3.43 -15.75
C VAL A 86 -23.24 4.19 -14.43
N GLU A 87 -22.02 4.26 -13.86
CA GLU A 87 -21.74 4.97 -12.59
C GLU A 87 -21.58 6.49 -12.78
N LYS A 88 -21.79 7.03 -14.00
CA LYS A 88 -21.61 8.44 -14.35
C LYS A 88 -20.27 9.00 -13.91
N ALA A 89 -19.19 8.20 -14.11
CA ALA A 89 -17.86 8.62 -13.76
C ALA A 89 -17.40 9.80 -14.62
N ILE A 90 -16.86 10.84 -14.00
CA ILE A 90 -16.25 11.97 -14.70
C ILE A 90 -14.81 11.68 -15.09
N VAL A 91 -14.16 10.82 -14.34
CA VAL A 91 -12.78 10.35 -14.56
C VAL A 91 -12.60 8.96 -13.98
N LEU A 92 -11.77 8.16 -14.62
CA LEU A 92 -11.23 6.90 -14.11
C LEU A 92 -9.72 7.06 -13.92
N TYR A 93 -9.24 6.78 -12.71
CA TYR A 93 -7.82 6.65 -12.39
C TYR A 93 -7.44 5.17 -12.38
N VAL A 94 -6.29 4.83 -12.96
CA VAL A 94 -5.72 3.49 -13.00
C VAL A 94 -4.28 3.55 -12.50
N GLU A 95 -3.96 2.78 -11.48
CA GLU A 95 -2.60 2.54 -11.01
C GLU A 95 -2.24 1.09 -11.28
N PRO A 96 -1.48 0.76 -12.33
CA PRO A 96 -1.07 -0.61 -12.61
C PRO A 96 -0.20 -1.19 -11.49
N ASP A 97 -0.30 -2.50 -11.25
CA ASP A 97 0.66 -3.25 -10.44
C ASP A 97 1.85 -3.62 -11.32
N SER A 98 2.63 -2.63 -11.68
CA SER A 98 3.80 -2.76 -12.54
C SER A 98 4.84 -1.71 -12.17
N TRP A 99 6.09 -2.02 -12.44
CA TRP A 99 7.20 -1.11 -12.22
C TRP A 99 7.47 -0.28 -13.47
N GLU A 100 7.97 0.94 -13.29
CA GLU A 100 8.25 1.88 -14.38
C GLU A 100 9.18 1.27 -15.44
N GLU A 101 10.21 0.53 -14.99
CA GLU A 101 11.19 -0.14 -15.87
C GLU A 101 10.57 -1.28 -16.72
N GLU A 102 9.52 -1.92 -16.22
CA GLU A 102 8.83 -3.06 -16.85
C GLU A 102 7.63 -2.63 -17.68
N PHE A 103 7.12 -1.41 -17.45
CA PHE A 103 5.92 -0.89 -18.07
C PHE A 103 6.20 -0.47 -19.51
N GLY A 104 5.96 -1.39 -20.44
CA GLY A 104 6.26 -1.22 -21.87
C GLY A 104 5.46 -0.10 -22.54
N SER A 105 6.07 0.54 -23.54
CA SER A 105 5.49 1.61 -24.37
C SER A 105 4.25 1.17 -25.16
N ASN A 106 4.02 -0.11 -25.35
CA ASN A 106 2.91 -0.69 -26.11
C ASN A 106 1.71 -1.12 -25.25
N CYS A 107 1.64 -0.69 -23.99
CA CYS A 107 0.45 -0.94 -23.18
C CYS A 107 -0.75 -0.15 -23.72
N VAL A 108 -1.94 -0.78 -23.78
CA VAL A 108 -3.20 -0.14 -24.19
C VAL A 108 -3.52 1.10 -23.35
N LEU A 109 -3.04 1.15 -22.10
CA LEU A 109 -3.14 2.35 -21.27
C LEU A 109 -2.50 3.58 -21.92
N ASN A 110 -1.38 3.42 -22.63
CA ASN A 110 -0.68 4.54 -23.25
C ASN A 110 -1.42 5.16 -24.45
N SER A 111 -2.36 4.44 -25.07
CA SER A 111 -3.12 4.92 -26.22
C SER A 111 -4.46 5.58 -25.86
N GLU A 112 -5.06 5.19 -24.71
CA GLU A 112 -6.40 5.62 -24.33
C GLU A 112 -6.46 6.41 -23.03
N PHE A 113 -5.35 6.47 -22.29
CA PHE A 113 -5.24 7.18 -21.03
C PHE A 113 -4.11 8.20 -21.08
N GLU A 114 -4.31 9.28 -20.36
CA GLU A 114 -3.27 10.29 -20.09
C GLU A 114 -2.56 9.96 -18.77
N THR A 115 -1.28 10.29 -18.69
CA THR A 115 -0.56 10.26 -17.42
C THR A 115 -1.16 11.30 -16.47
N SER A 116 -1.42 10.91 -15.22
CA SER A 116 -1.97 11.78 -14.19
C SER A 116 -0.88 12.28 -13.23
N ASN A 117 -0.98 13.55 -12.83
CA ASN A 117 -0.13 14.11 -11.77
C ASN A 117 -0.67 13.83 -10.35
N ILE A 118 -1.79 13.12 -10.22
CA ILE A 118 -2.35 12.72 -8.93
C ILE A 118 -1.63 11.46 -8.48
N SER A 119 -1.12 11.47 -7.25
CA SER A 119 -0.60 10.28 -6.57
C SER A 119 -1.62 9.83 -5.55
N ILE A 120 -2.15 8.62 -5.70
CA ILE A 120 -3.09 8.01 -4.73
C ILE A 120 -2.31 7.06 -3.83
N GLN A 121 -1.49 6.19 -4.44
CA GLN A 121 -0.52 5.35 -3.72
C GLN A 121 0.90 5.96 -3.85
N PRO A 122 1.82 5.64 -2.94
CA PRO A 122 3.22 6.05 -3.11
C PRO A 122 3.79 5.55 -4.43
N HIS A 123 4.46 6.43 -5.17
CA HIS A 123 5.06 6.07 -6.46
C HIS A 123 6.31 5.21 -6.29
N ARG A 124 6.99 5.30 -5.16
CA ARG A 124 8.28 4.63 -4.92
C ARG A 124 8.27 3.86 -3.61
N THR A 125 8.87 2.69 -3.64
CA THR A 125 9.01 1.81 -2.47
C THR A 125 10.41 1.23 -2.35
N VAL A 126 10.68 0.57 -1.22
CA VAL A 126 11.81 -0.33 -1.01
C VAL A 126 11.27 -1.77 -1.03
N LEU A 127 11.61 -2.52 -2.06
CA LEU A 127 11.23 -3.93 -2.20
C LEU A 127 12.38 -4.82 -1.76
N ILE A 128 12.13 -5.68 -0.77
CA ILE A 128 13.10 -6.63 -0.23
C ILE A 128 12.81 -8.00 -0.84
N SER A 129 13.84 -8.65 -1.39
CA SER A 129 13.79 -10.06 -1.74
C SER A 129 13.98 -10.90 -0.48
N LEU A 130 13.04 -11.83 -0.24
CA LEU A 130 13.11 -12.85 0.80
C LEU A 130 13.62 -14.19 0.25
N GLU A 131 14.26 -14.20 -0.92
CA GLU A 131 14.92 -15.38 -1.45
C GLU A 131 16.20 -15.68 -0.67
N GLY A 132 16.49 -16.97 -0.49
CA GLY A 132 17.58 -17.44 0.36
C GLY A 132 17.19 -17.58 1.82
N ASP A 133 18.16 -17.59 2.70
CA ASP A 133 18.01 -17.68 4.14
C ASP A 133 18.20 -16.31 4.83
N GLU A 134 18.06 -16.32 6.15
CA GLU A 134 18.20 -15.12 6.98
C GLU A 134 19.59 -14.49 6.90
N GLU A 135 20.65 -15.29 6.69
CA GLU A 135 22.02 -14.80 6.56
C GLU A 135 22.15 -13.97 5.29
N VAL A 136 21.59 -14.43 4.17
CA VAL A 136 21.54 -13.69 2.89
C VAL A 136 20.80 -12.36 3.04
N TRP A 137 19.70 -12.32 3.80
CA TRP A 137 18.97 -11.07 3.99
C TRP A 137 19.75 -10.10 4.89
N LEU A 138 20.38 -10.61 5.95
CA LEU A 138 21.23 -9.80 6.84
C LEU A 138 22.43 -9.22 6.10
N GLU A 139 23.09 -9.99 5.22
CA GLU A 139 24.21 -9.50 4.40
C GLU A 139 23.83 -8.31 3.53
N LYS A 140 22.63 -8.31 2.95
CA LYS A 140 22.11 -7.20 2.14
C LYS A 140 21.79 -5.96 2.96
N MET A 141 21.54 -6.08 4.27
CA MET A 141 21.24 -4.96 5.14
C MET A 141 22.48 -4.09 5.40
N LYS A 142 22.25 -2.80 5.61
CA LYS A 142 23.33 -1.90 6.07
C LYS A 142 23.81 -2.32 7.48
N GLN A 143 25.10 -2.20 7.74
CA GLN A 143 25.70 -2.60 9.02
C GLN A 143 24.97 -2.04 10.25
N LYS A 144 24.55 -0.76 10.18
CA LYS A 144 23.81 -0.12 11.27
C LYS A 144 22.45 -0.79 11.52
N THR A 145 21.80 -1.29 10.49
CA THR A 145 20.50 -1.99 10.63
C THR A 145 20.69 -3.33 11.33
N ARG A 146 21.65 -4.15 10.89
CA ARG A 146 22.02 -5.40 11.58
C ARG A 146 22.37 -5.16 13.04
N TYR A 147 23.22 -4.16 13.30
CA TYR A 147 23.57 -3.77 14.67
C TYR A 147 22.34 -3.40 15.50
N ASN A 148 21.40 -2.63 14.94
CA ASN A 148 20.19 -2.21 15.67
C ASN A 148 19.23 -3.37 15.96
N ILE A 149 19.12 -4.37 15.06
CA ILE A 149 18.35 -5.59 15.31
C ILE A 149 18.91 -6.32 16.53
N HIS A 150 20.21 -6.67 16.53
CA HIS A 150 20.86 -7.35 17.65
C HIS A 150 20.88 -6.49 18.93
N LEU A 151 20.96 -5.16 18.80
CA LEU A 151 20.88 -4.26 19.94
C LEU A 151 19.50 -4.32 20.59
N ALA A 152 18.43 -4.44 19.80
CA ALA A 152 17.08 -4.54 20.34
C ALA A 152 16.91 -5.84 21.15
N GLU A 153 17.36 -6.97 20.61
CA GLU A 153 17.39 -8.27 21.31
C GLU A 153 18.17 -8.17 22.62
N LYS A 154 19.40 -7.66 22.54
CA LYS A 154 20.28 -7.49 23.73
C LYS A 154 19.68 -6.56 24.78
N LYS A 155 18.82 -5.63 24.36
CA LYS A 155 18.11 -4.69 25.23
C LYS A 155 16.71 -5.17 25.60
N GLU A 156 16.47 -6.47 25.54
CA GLU A 156 15.25 -7.14 26.04
C GLU A 156 13.96 -6.69 25.35
N ILE A 157 14.05 -6.29 24.08
CA ILE A 157 12.88 -6.13 23.24
C ILE A 157 12.42 -7.51 22.77
N THR A 158 11.15 -7.80 22.95
CA THR A 158 10.49 -9.00 22.43
C THR A 158 9.45 -8.61 21.40
N VAL A 159 9.17 -9.48 20.44
CA VAL A 159 8.12 -9.29 19.43
C VAL A 159 7.17 -10.47 19.49
N GLU A 160 5.88 -10.18 19.45
CA GLU A 160 4.82 -11.19 19.46
C GLU A 160 3.74 -10.88 18.43
N LEU A 161 3.05 -11.92 17.96
CA LEU A 161 1.78 -11.79 17.27
C LEU A 161 0.70 -11.42 18.28
N SER A 162 -0.18 -10.51 17.90
CA SER A 162 -1.24 -10.01 18.77
C SER A 162 -2.54 -9.80 18.01
N SER A 163 -3.65 -9.88 18.73
CA SER A 163 -4.97 -9.46 18.26
C SER A 163 -5.43 -8.13 18.87
N ASP A 164 -4.64 -7.54 19.77
CA ASP A 164 -5.00 -6.28 20.42
C ASP A 164 -4.72 -5.07 19.54
N ILE A 165 -5.66 -4.79 18.63
CA ILE A 165 -5.61 -3.63 17.73
C ILE A 165 -5.60 -2.30 18.49
N GLU A 166 -6.10 -2.23 19.72
CA GLU A 166 -6.12 -1.00 20.49
C GLU A 166 -4.71 -0.55 20.92
N VAL A 167 -3.78 -1.50 21.09
CA VAL A 167 -2.34 -1.18 21.26
C VAL A 167 -1.82 -0.44 20.03
N PHE A 168 -2.09 -0.96 18.84
CA PHE A 168 -1.67 -0.31 17.59
C PHE A 168 -2.27 1.09 17.48
N ILE A 169 -3.57 1.26 17.77
CA ILE A 169 -4.27 2.54 17.68
C ILE A 169 -3.68 3.58 18.63
N ARG A 170 -3.34 3.19 19.86
CA ARG A 170 -2.65 4.10 20.79
C ARG A 170 -1.28 4.53 20.25
N LEU A 171 -0.49 3.59 19.75
CA LEU A 171 0.86 3.86 19.23
C LEU A 171 0.84 4.69 17.95
N ILE A 172 -0.11 4.46 17.03
CA ILE A 172 -0.18 5.22 15.77
C ILE A 172 -0.60 6.67 16.00
N LYS A 173 -1.43 6.93 17.00
CA LYS A 173 -1.78 8.29 17.41
C LYS A 173 -0.54 9.06 17.89
N VAL A 174 0.24 8.48 18.81
CA VAL A 174 1.52 9.06 19.27
C VAL A 174 2.48 9.29 18.12
N THR A 175 2.57 8.32 17.19
CA THR A 175 3.43 8.43 16.00
C THR A 175 3.01 9.60 15.10
N GLY A 176 1.70 9.76 14.83
CA GLY A 176 1.17 10.84 14.01
C GLY A 176 1.40 12.22 14.60
N GLU A 177 1.16 12.37 15.91
CA GLU A 177 1.40 13.62 16.64
C GLU A 177 2.89 14.02 16.61
N ARG A 178 3.80 13.05 16.86
CA ARG A 178 5.25 13.27 16.84
C ARG A 178 5.79 13.65 15.48
N ASP A 179 5.39 12.89 14.45
CA ASP A 179 5.99 12.99 13.11
C ASP A 179 5.21 13.94 12.19
N GLN A 180 4.14 14.57 12.72
CA GLN A 180 3.30 15.56 12.05
C GLN A 180 2.76 15.11 10.69
N PHE A 181 2.38 13.83 10.58
CA PHE A 181 1.71 13.32 9.39
C PHE A 181 0.27 12.89 9.71
N GLY A 182 -0.59 13.00 8.69
CA GLY A 182 -1.99 12.57 8.83
C GLY A 182 -2.10 11.08 9.02
N VAL A 183 -2.69 10.66 10.14
CA VAL A 183 -3.09 9.27 10.39
C VAL A 183 -4.59 9.13 10.15
N HIS A 184 -5.02 7.93 9.81
CA HIS A 184 -6.44 7.62 9.73
C HIS A 184 -7.06 7.62 11.14
N ASP A 185 -8.38 7.71 11.21
CA ASP A 185 -9.08 7.54 12.47
C ASP A 185 -8.97 6.10 13.02
N ALA A 186 -9.26 5.93 14.30
CA ALA A 186 -9.17 4.64 14.97
C ALA A 186 -10.04 3.56 14.30
N ASN A 187 -11.23 3.92 13.81
CA ASN A 187 -12.14 3.00 13.17
C ASN A 187 -11.58 2.45 11.86
N TYR A 188 -10.80 3.24 11.13
CA TYR A 188 -10.10 2.78 9.91
C TYR A 188 -9.18 1.60 10.22
N TYR A 189 -8.36 1.71 11.27
CA TYR A 189 -7.42 0.64 11.65
C TYR A 189 -8.10 -0.58 12.21
N ARG A 190 -9.19 -0.41 12.99
CA ARG A 190 -10.01 -1.57 13.45
C ARG A 190 -10.59 -2.32 12.28
N LEU A 191 -11.28 -1.63 11.37
CA LEU A 191 -11.94 -2.25 10.23
C LEU A 191 -10.97 -2.95 9.27
N VAL A 192 -9.81 -2.35 8.98
CA VAL A 192 -8.83 -3.00 8.10
C VAL A 192 -8.26 -4.25 8.77
N TYR A 193 -7.93 -4.18 10.06
CA TYR A 193 -7.43 -5.33 10.78
C TYR A 193 -8.48 -6.44 10.89
N GLU A 194 -9.70 -6.13 11.34
CA GLU A 194 -10.79 -7.10 11.45
C GLU A 194 -11.05 -7.83 10.13
N LYS A 195 -11.14 -7.10 9.02
CA LYS A 195 -11.43 -7.72 7.72
C LYS A 195 -10.32 -8.63 7.22
N PHE A 196 -9.07 -8.24 7.38
CA PHE A 196 -7.94 -8.97 6.80
C PHE A 196 -7.37 -10.04 7.72
N SER A 197 -7.54 -9.92 9.07
CA SER A 197 -7.07 -10.94 10.01
C SER A 197 -7.90 -12.22 9.95
N ILE A 198 -9.22 -12.12 9.74
CA ILE A 198 -10.11 -13.29 9.60
C ILE A 198 -9.69 -14.20 8.45
N ASP A 199 -9.20 -13.63 7.36
CA ASP A 199 -8.75 -14.34 6.16
C ASP A 199 -7.24 -14.67 6.22
N ASN A 200 -6.60 -14.49 7.38
CA ASN A 200 -5.15 -14.63 7.56
C ASN A 200 -4.31 -13.79 6.57
N SER A 201 -4.88 -12.74 5.99
CA SER A 201 -4.22 -11.82 5.06
C SER A 201 -3.57 -10.63 5.76
N CYS A 202 -3.69 -10.52 7.08
CA CYS A 202 -3.03 -9.50 7.90
C CYS A 202 -2.65 -10.07 9.26
N GLU A 203 -1.45 -9.74 9.71
CA GLU A 203 -1.00 -9.96 11.09
C GLU A 203 -0.60 -8.65 11.75
N LEU A 204 -0.89 -8.55 13.04
CA LEU A 204 -0.43 -7.50 13.91
C LEU A 204 0.75 -8.03 14.75
N LEU A 205 1.90 -7.39 14.61
CA LEU A 205 3.08 -7.64 15.45
C LEU A 205 3.25 -6.48 16.42
N ILE A 206 3.55 -6.81 17.68
CA ILE A 206 3.81 -5.83 18.75
C ILE A 206 5.20 -6.10 19.34
N ALA A 207 6.04 -5.07 19.33
CA ALA A 207 7.30 -5.07 20.07
C ALA A 207 7.06 -4.53 21.47
N LYS A 208 7.57 -5.25 22.48
CA LYS A 208 7.46 -4.92 23.90
C LYS A 208 8.83 -4.76 24.54
N PHE A 209 8.90 -3.89 25.53
CA PHE A 209 9.94 -3.90 26.55
C PHE A 209 9.30 -4.34 27.87
N HIS A 210 9.62 -5.53 28.33
CA HIS A 210 8.85 -6.26 29.33
C HIS A 210 7.37 -6.32 28.91
N GLU A 211 6.44 -5.85 29.74
CA GLU A 211 5.01 -5.83 29.42
C GLU A 211 4.54 -4.57 28.66
N THR A 212 5.45 -3.61 28.42
CA THR A 212 5.08 -2.33 27.82
C THR A 212 5.21 -2.38 26.30
N PRO A 213 4.12 -2.21 25.53
CA PRO A 213 4.18 -2.08 24.08
C PRO A 213 4.90 -0.80 23.65
N VAL A 214 5.94 -0.93 22.82
CA VAL A 214 6.78 0.21 22.38
C VAL A 214 6.77 0.45 20.89
N ALA A 215 6.40 -0.56 20.09
CA ALA A 215 6.16 -0.42 18.65
C ALA A 215 5.17 -1.48 18.18
N ALA A 216 4.50 -1.23 17.06
CA ALA A 216 3.61 -2.19 16.42
C ALA A 216 3.60 -1.99 14.90
N LEU A 217 3.32 -3.05 14.15
CA LEU A 217 3.08 -2.98 12.72
C LEU A 217 1.99 -3.96 12.30
N MET A 218 1.31 -3.62 11.19
CA MET A 218 0.47 -4.55 10.45
C MET A 218 1.18 -4.93 9.16
N VAL A 219 1.35 -6.22 8.95
CA VAL A 219 1.86 -6.80 7.71
C VAL A 219 0.76 -7.54 7.00
N PHE A 220 0.62 -7.27 5.70
CA PHE A 220 -0.41 -7.85 4.85
C PHE A 220 0.21 -8.87 3.90
N PHE A 221 -0.54 -9.90 3.55
CA PHE A 221 -0.05 -11.04 2.77
C PHE A 221 -1.00 -11.39 1.63
N ARG A 222 -0.45 -11.64 0.44
CA ARG A 222 -1.17 -12.28 -0.66
C ARG A 222 -0.19 -12.95 -1.62
N GLY A 223 -0.41 -14.23 -1.92
CA GLY A 223 0.46 -14.99 -2.79
C GLY A 223 1.91 -15.01 -2.31
N LYS A 224 2.82 -14.49 -3.10
CA LYS A 224 4.26 -14.44 -2.81
C LYS A 224 4.72 -13.09 -2.25
N ARG A 225 3.81 -12.15 -1.99
CA ARG A 225 4.13 -10.81 -1.50
C ARG A 225 3.61 -10.56 -0.10
N ALA A 226 4.39 -9.83 0.68
CA ALA A 226 3.97 -9.19 1.91
C ALA A 226 4.18 -7.67 1.83
N TRP A 227 3.32 -6.90 2.51
CA TRP A 227 3.35 -5.42 2.53
C TRP A 227 3.32 -4.88 3.93
N TYR A 228 4.21 -3.93 4.22
CA TYR A 228 4.21 -3.13 5.42
C TYR A 228 3.45 -1.81 5.19
N PHE A 229 2.13 -1.83 5.39
CA PHE A 229 1.31 -0.63 5.16
C PHE A 229 1.28 0.31 6.36
N TYR A 230 1.22 -0.24 7.57
CA TYR A 230 1.02 0.54 8.77
C TYR A 230 2.01 0.16 9.87
N GLY A 231 2.68 1.15 10.43
CA GLY A 231 3.58 0.98 11.54
C GLY A 231 3.54 2.15 12.50
N ALA A 232 3.76 1.84 13.76
CA ALA A 232 3.66 2.78 14.86
C ALA A 232 4.75 2.54 15.89
N SER A 233 5.15 3.59 16.61
CA SER A 233 6.09 3.47 17.72
C SER A 233 5.85 4.55 18.77
N SER A 234 6.07 4.22 20.03
CA SER A 234 6.08 5.19 21.12
C SER A 234 7.32 6.10 21.05
N ASP A 235 7.33 7.15 21.85
CA ASP A 235 8.53 7.95 22.07
C ASP A 235 9.45 7.34 23.13
N GLU A 236 8.90 6.44 23.93
CA GLU A 236 9.63 5.71 24.95
C GLU A 236 10.49 4.61 24.35
N MET A 237 11.61 4.33 25.00
CA MET A 237 12.51 3.20 24.68
C MET A 237 13.04 3.19 23.22
N ARG A 238 13.00 4.32 22.48
CA ARG A 238 13.52 4.41 21.11
C ARG A 238 14.99 4.03 21.00
N ASN A 239 15.79 4.29 22.05
CA ASN A 239 17.19 3.91 22.15
C ASN A 239 17.42 2.40 22.25
N ARG A 240 16.34 1.61 22.41
CA ARG A 240 16.35 0.13 22.37
C ARG A 240 16.08 -0.42 20.97
N MET A 241 15.84 0.43 19.97
CA MET A 241 15.65 0.09 18.55
C MET A 241 14.49 -0.89 18.27
N PRO A 242 13.32 -0.82 18.96
CA PRO A 242 12.25 -1.82 18.85
C PRO A 242 11.72 -1.98 17.41
N THR A 243 11.67 -0.91 16.63
CA THR A 243 11.17 -0.94 15.25
C THR A 243 12.07 -1.74 14.30
N TYR A 244 13.36 -1.87 14.58
CA TYR A 244 14.28 -2.66 13.77
C TYR A 244 14.05 -4.16 13.96
N LEU A 245 13.91 -4.62 15.21
CA LEU A 245 13.57 -6.00 15.51
C LEU A 245 12.17 -6.35 15.00
N LEU A 246 11.21 -5.44 15.17
CA LEU A 246 9.83 -5.61 14.69
C LEU A 246 9.77 -5.85 13.17
N GLN A 247 10.54 -5.09 12.38
CA GLN A 247 10.61 -5.30 10.93
C GLN A 247 11.33 -6.62 10.57
N TRP A 248 12.37 -6.98 11.33
CA TRP A 248 13.07 -8.24 11.14
C TRP A 248 12.14 -9.44 11.34
N GLU A 249 11.39 -9.47 12.44
CA GLU A 249 10.40 -10.50 12.73
C GLU A 249 9.26 -10.54 11.68
N ALA A 250 8.86 -9.38 11.15
CA ALA A 250 7.87 -9.32 10.07
C ALA A 250 8.41 -9.92 8.76
N MET A 251 9.70 -9.72 8.42
CA MET A 251 10.35 -10.35 7.27
C MET A 251 10.41 -11.87 7.43
N GLN A 252 10.81 -12.36 8.61
CA GLN A 252 10.85 -13.79 8.93
C GLN A 252 9.45 -14.41 8.86
N LEU A 253 8.43 -13.74 9.41
CA LEU A 253 7.04 -14.17 9.31
C LEU A 253 6.57 -14.26 7.85
N ALA A 254 6.90 -13.27 7.03
CA ALA A 254 6.56 -13.26 5.61
C ALA A 254 7.20 -14.46 4.89
N ALA A 255 8.48 -14.73 5.12
CA ALA A 255 9.16 -15.89 4.54
C ALA A 255 8.58 -17.22 5.03
N LYS A 256 8.28 -17.37 6.32
CA LYS A 256 7.60 -18.55 6.89
C LYS A 256 6.24 -18.81 6.25
N ARG A 257 5.54 -17.76 5.78
CA ARG A 257 4.29 -17.84 5.02
C ARG A 257 4.51 -18.10 3.52
N GLY A 258 5.75 -18.26 3.07
CA GLY A 258 6.12 -18.54 1.69
C GLY A 258 6.16 -17.31 0.78
N CYS A 259 6.18 -16.09 1.34
CA CYS A 259 6.43 -14.89 0.57
C CYS A 259 7.89 -14.83 0.12
N THR A 260 8.12 -14.36 -1.09
CA THR A 260 9.45 -14.13 -1.69
C THR A 260 9.78 -12.65 -1.77
N GLU A 261 8.81 -11.79 -1.54
CA GLU A 261 8.94 -10.34 -1.58
C GLU A 261 8.30 -9.68 -0.35
N TYR A 262 8.99 -8.68 0.19
CA TYR A 262 8.49 -7.85 1.26
C TYR A 262 8.59 -6.38 0.88
N ASP A 263 7.45 -5.74 0.66
CA ASP A 263 7.33 -4.36 0.24
C ASP A 263 7.21 -3.45 1.47
N LEU A 264 8.22 -2.64 1.71
CA LEU A 264 8.22 -1.68 2.81
C LEU A 264 7.31 -0.48 2.57
N TRP A 265 6.65 -0.41 1.40
CA TRP A 265 5.76 0.67 1.00
C TRP A 265 6.45 2.05 0.94
N GLY A 266 5.70 3.11 0.75
CA GLY A 266 6.12 4.47 0.40
C GLY A 266 7.45 4.99 0.93
N VAL A 267 8.22 5.57 -0.01
CA VAL A 267 9.38 6.42 0.23
C VAL A 267 9.27 7.67 -0.67
N PRO A 268 10.09 8.73 -0.47
CA PRO A 268 10.05 9.92 -1.33
C PRO A 268 10.30 9.57 -2.80
N ASP A 269 9.57 10.18 -3.73
CA ASP A 269 9.69 9.91 -5.17
C ASP A 269 10.86 10.66 -5.81
N TYR A 270 12.09 10.23 -5.50
CA TYR A 270 13.33 10.66 -6.11
C TYR A 270 14.17 9.43 -6.49
N ASP A 271 15.09 9.57 -7.44
CA ASP A 271 16.03 8.51 -7.77
C ASP A 271 16.94 8.15 -6.58
N GLU A 272 17.55 6.98 -6.62
CA GLU A 272 18.34 6.46 -5.51
C GLU A 272 19.55 7.36 -5.18
N VAL A 273 20.19 7.95 -6.19
CA VAL A 273 21.34 8.84 -5.99
C VAL A 273 20.94 10.07 -5.19
N PHE A 274 19.81 10.67 -5.55
CA PHE A 274 19.28 11.83 -4.84
C PHE A 274 18.81 11.47 -3.42
N LEU A 275 18.16 10.32 -3.26
CA LEU A 275 17.72 9.82 -1.97
C LEU A 275 18.91 9.61 -1.02
N GLU A 276 19.96 8.91 -1.47
CA GLU A 276 21.15 8.63 -0.66
C GLU A 276 21.95 9.88 -0.32
N LYS A 277 21.95 10.88 -1.20
CA LYS A 277 22.63 12.17 -0.94
C LYS A 277 21.92 13.01 0.11
N ASN A 278 20.59 12.93 0.20
CA ASN A 278 19.78 13.89 0.96
C ASN A 278 19.12 13.30 2.23
N PHE A 279 19.20 11.99 2.49
CA PHE A 279 18.46 11.34 3.60
C PHE A 279 18.87 11.84 5.00
N ILE A 280 20.03 12.44 5.16
CA ILE A 280 20.47 13.01 6.45
C ILE A 280 19.93 14.42 6.62
N SER A 281 19.95 15.23 5.56
CA SER A 281 19.62 16.66 5.59
C SER A 281 18.13 16.97 5.50
N ARG A 282 17.32 16.01 5.02
CA ARG A 282 15.87 16.17 4.88
C ARG A 282 15.10 15.34 5.90
N ASP A 283 14.04 15.92 6.45
CA ASP A 283 13.14 15.27 7.42
C ASP A 283 11.65 15.53 7.15
N ASP A 284 11.32 16.22 6.06
CA ASP A 284 9.98 16.49 5.57
C ASP A 284 9.32 15.24 4.95
N GLY A 285 8.00 15.14 5.01
CA GLY A 285 7.22 14.07 4.37
C GLY A 285 7.74 12.66 4.71
N LEU A 286 8.09 11.88 3.69
CA LEU A 286 8.55 10.49 3.84
C LEU A 286 10.07 10.33 4.08
N TRP A 287 10.85 11.41 4.25
CA TRP A 287 12.30 11.30 4.40
C TRP A 287 12.74 10.58 5.68
N ARG A 288 12.03 10.82 6.81
CA ARG A 288 12.29 10.08 8.06
C ARG A 288 12.03 8.59 7.89
N VAL A 289 10.97 8.25 7.16
CA VAL A 289 10.60 6.86 6.84
C VAL A 289 11.63 6.22 5.92
N TYR A 290 12.09 6.95 4.89
CA TYR A 290 13.16 6.48 4.00
C TYR A 290 14.47 6.21 4.76
N ARG A 291 14.87 7.11 5.67
CA ARG A 291 16.07 6.96 6.52
C ARG A 291 16.05 5.62 7.28
N PHE A 292 14.88 5.18 7.70
CA PHE A 292 14.68 3.88 8.35
C PHE A 292 14.70 2.73 7.33
N LYS A 293 13.86 2.78 6.31
CA LYS A 293 13.62 1.70 5.34
C LYS A 293 14.86 1.35 4.50
N ARG A 294 15.66 2.34 4.11
CA ARG A 294 16.86 2.16 3.30
C ARG A 294 17.90 1.21 3.88
N GLY A 295 17.80 0.94 5.17
CA GLY A 295 18.74 0.09 5.89
C GLY A 295 18.53 -1.41 5.70
N PHE A 296 17.35 -1.84 5.27
CA PHE A 296 16.97 -3.25 5.22
C PHE A 296 17.40 -4.00 3.94
N GLY A 297 18.17 -3.36 3.05
CA GLY A 297 18.80 -4.04 1.91
C GLY A 297 17.92 -4.28 0.70
N GLY A 298 16.76 -3.60 0.63
CA GLY A 298 15.86 -3.70 -0.51
C GLY A 298 16.28 -2.82 -1.70
N LYS A 299 15.69 -3.12 -2.86
CA LYS A 299 15.78 -2.34 -4.09
C LYS A 299 14.80 -1.16 -4.04
N ILE A 300 15.26 0.03 -4.40
CA ILE A 300 14.38 1.19 -4.57
C ILE A 300 13.78 1.11 -5.97
N ILE A 301 12.48 0.94 -6.05
CA ILE A 301 11.76 0.79 -7.31
C ILE A 301 10.61 1.79 -7.40
N ARG A 302 10.27 2.17 -8.63
CA ARG A 302 9.19 3.11 -8.92
C ARG A 302 8.06 2.43 -9.68
N SER A 303 6.81 2.68 -9.25
CA SER A 303 5.62 2.20 -9.96
C SER A 303 5.47 2.90 -11.31
N ALA A 304 4.75 2.27 -12.22
CA ALA A 304 4.40 2.84 -13.54
C ALA A 304 3.63 4.17 -13.47
N GLY A 305 3.16 4.54 -12.27
CA GLY A 305 2.45 5.79 -12.03
C GLY A 305 0.94 5.66 -12.15
N VAL A 306 0.28 6.80 -12.29
CA VAL A 306 -1.18 6.91 -12.39
C VAL A 306 -1.56 7.31 -13.80
N PHE A 307 -2.51 6.60 -14.38
CA PHE A 307 -3.12 6.91 -15.66
C PHE A 307 -4.56 7.36 -15.43
N GLN A 308 -5.07 8.26 -16.28
CA GLN A 308 -6.44 8.75 -16.19
C GLN A 308 -7.14 8.76 -17.54
N LYS A 309 -8.43 8.41 -17.52
CA LYS A 309 -9.34 8.58 -18.66
C LYS A 309 -10.47 9.52 -18.23
N ILE A 310 -10.57 10.66 -18.91
CA ILE A 310 -11.55 11.71 -18.59
C ILE A 310 -12.79 11.49 -19.44
N PHE A 311 -13.95 11.29 -18.80
CA PHE A 311 -15.23 11.10 -19.48
C PHE A 311 -16.02 12.42 -19.61
N ASN A 312 -15.81 13.36 -18.68
CA ASN A 312 -16.50 14.66 -18.68
C ASN A 312 -15.51 15.79 -18.35
N PRO A 313 -14.86 16.40 -19.38
CA PRO A 313 -13.84 17.42 -19.16
C PRO A 313 -14.30 18.66 -18.37
N PRO A 314 -15.51 19.25 -18.59
CA PRO A 314 -15.97 20.38 -17.80
C PRO A 314 -16.12 20.07 -16.31
N LEU A 315 -16.77 18.95 -15.97
CA LEU A 315 -16.94 18.53 -14.57
C LEU A 315 -15.63 18.12 -13.94
N PHE A 316 -14.71 17.53 -14.70
CA PHE A 316 -13.38 17.19 -14.22
C PHE A 316 -12.58 18.43 -13.83
N LYS A 317 -12.62 19.51 -14.60
CA LYS A 317 -12.00 20.79 -14.25
C LYS A 317 -12.56 21.36 -12.94
N LEU A 318 -13.88 21.33 -12.77
CA LEU A 318 -14.52 21.77 -11.52
C LEU A 318 -14.09 20.91 -10.33
N TYR A 319 -14.05 19.59 -10.51
CA TYR A 319 -13.57 18.65 -9.49
C TYR A 319 -12.12 18.94 -9.10
N GLN A 320 -11.22 19.16 -10.06
CA GLN A 320 -9.83 19.50 -9.79
C GLN A 320 -9.68 20.81 -9.01
N MET A 321 -10.47 21.85 -9.33
CA MET A 321 -10.48 23.10 -8.58
C MET A 321 -10.94 22.87 -7.13
N ALA A 322 -12.07 22.19 -6.93
CA ALA A 322 -12.56 21.87 -5.58
C ALA A 322 -11.55 21.07 -4.76
N TYR A 323 -10.89 20.09 -5.37
CA TYR A 323 -9.87 19.27 -4.71
C TYR A 323 -8.63 20.08 -4.29
N LYS A 324 -8.17 21.02 -5.12
CA LYS A 324 -7.07 21.95 -4.76
C LYS A 324 -7.45 22.85 -3.60
N PHE A 325 -8.67 23.37 -3.57
CA PHE A 325 -9.16 24.21 -2.45
C PHE A 325 -9.20 23.43 -1.13
N GLN A 326 -9.66 22.18 -1.15
CA GLN A 326 -9.66 21.34 0.07
C GLN A 326 -8.24 21.06 0.60
N LYS A 327 -7.26 20.81 -0.28
CA LYS A 327 -5.86 20.63 0.13
C LYS A 327 -5.23 21.89 0.72
N SER A 328 -5.56 23.06 0.19
CA SER A 328 -5.02 24.35 0.69
C SER A 328 -5.67 24.81 1.99
N SER A 329 -6.87 24.32 2.33
CA SER A 329 -7.56 24.66 3.60
C SER A 329 -7.17 23.73 4.75
N HIS A 330 -6.39 22.68 4.50
CA HIS A 330 -5.87 21.75 5.50
C HIS A 330 -4.34 21.76 5.61
N ALA A 331 -3.67 22.66 4.89
CA ALA A 331 -2.25 22.97 4.98
C ALA A 331 -2.03 24.23 5.83
#